data_865073a465e29560988089eb471a3a71
#
_entry.id   865073a465e29560988089eb471a3a71
#
_cell.length_a   1.000
_cell.length_b   1.000
_cell.length_c   1.000
_cell.angle_alpha   90.00
_cell.angle_beta   90.00
_cell.angle_gamma   90.00
#
_symmetry.space_group_name_H-M   'P 1'
#
loop_
_entity.id
_entity.type
_entity.pdbx_description
1 polymer ?
#
loop_
_entity_poly.entity_id
_entity_poly.type
_entity_poly.pdbx_seq_one_letter_code
_entity_poly.pdbx_strand_id
1 'polypeptide(L)'
;MSNRITFAVVTVATLVGGAVLWQIHNQKEIPRAAAAVTVAAPAPPVRTEERKEHDDGESREMAARAIEATKRPVDTKKTAAVADAGSPLRAGETWQYSAIVSMLSSVANLRLKVAEKRNFLGKNAWHLQAFAHTENPFRMVFALDDQFDSYSDAATLVSMQYEMHLNEKGQTVDSVQRMSPAVREAAPADTIAARVLPGTRDPLGMMQYLRTVDWAKTPEVRSPVYDGHKLYDVHARLQGRGEPVTVPAGSFNTFKIELQVLDNAVEMKDAHFILYLSNTEARLPVLLEAVMPFATARVELLKAE
;
A
#
# COMPACT_ATOMS: atom_id res chain seq x y z
N MET A 1 2.21 14.84 24.44
CA MET A 1 1.51 13.53 24.45
C MET A 1 0.56 13.38 23.28
N SER A 2 -0.20 14.40 22.89
CA SER A 2 -1.18 14.36 21.78
C SER A 2 -0.59 13.88 20.44
N ASN A 3 0.56 14.40 20.01
CA ASN A 3 1.17 14.03 18.72
C ASN A 3 1.61 12.57 18.58
N ARG A 4 1.93 11.88 19.69
CA ARG A 4 2.40 10.48 19.65
C ARG A 4 1.24 9.50 19.51
N ILE A 5 0.09 9.81 20.09
CA ILE A 5 -1.14 9.00 19.97
C ILE A 5 -1.70 9.15 18.56
N THR A 6 -1.73 10.38 18.04
CA THR A 6 -2.08 10.66 16.63
C THR A 6 -1.20 9.86 15.67
N PHE A 7 0.11 9.80 15.92
CA PHE A 7 1.06 9.03 15.13
C PHE A 7 0.71 7.53 15.09
N ALA A 8 0.38 6.93 16.22
CA ALA A 8 0.10 5.50 16.29
C ALA A 8 -1.24 5.12 15.63
N VAL A 9 -2.30 5.90 15.85
CA VAL A 9 -3.62 5.69 15.19
C VAL A 9 -3.48 5.81 13.69
N VAL A 10 -2.72 6.79 13.28
CA VAL A 10 -2.42 7.12 11.90
C VAL A 10 -1.62 5.98 11.23
N THR A 11 -0.60 5.42 11.86
CA THR A 11 0.18 4.28 11.31
C THR A 11 -0.69 3.05 11.08
N VAL A 12 -1.66 2.78 11.93
CA VAL A 12 -2.59 1.65 11.76
C VAL A 12 -3.52 1.85 10.57
N ALA A 13 -4.06 3.05 10.38
CA ALA A 13 -4.85 3.38 9.21
C ALA A 13 -4.02 3.28 7.91
N THR A 14 -2.73 3.62 7.96
CA THR A 14 -1.79 3.52 6.82
C THR A 14 -1.52 2.11 6.35
N LEU A 15 -1.43 1.15 7.27
CA LEU A 15 -1.19 -0.25 6.92
C LEU A 15 -2.36 -0.87 6.15
N VAL A 16 -3.55 -0.29 6.31
CA VAL A 16 -4.74 -0.71 5.59
C VAL A 16 -5.03 0.18 4.38
N GLY A 17 -4.58 1.43 4.40
CA GLY A 17 -4.96 2.43 3.42
C GLY A 17 -3.85 3.33 2.83
N GLY A 18 -2.60 3.20 3.21
CA GLY A 18 -1.47 3.91 2.54
C GLY A 18 -1.33 5.41 2.82
N ALA A 19 -2.35 6.09 3.35
CA ALA A 19 -2.42 7.56 3.34
C ALA A 19 -1.62 8.29 4.44
N VAL A 20 -1.19 7.63 5.47
CA VAL A 20 -0.82 8.32 6.71
C VAL A 20 0.69 8.41 6.98
N LEU A 21 1.52 7.65 6.32
CA LEU A 21 2.97 7.90 6.34
C LEU A 21 3.33 9.26 5.75
N TRP A 22 2.52 9.76 4.84
CA TRP A 22 2.68 11.08 4.23
C TRP A 22 2.51 12.24 5.22
N GLN A 23 1.51 12.20 6.10
CA GLN A 23 1.20 13.34 6.97
C GLN A 23 2.27 13.58 8.04
N ILE A 24 2.99 12.54 8.46
CA ILE A 24 4.03 12.66 9.49
C ILE A 24 5.32 13.25 8.93
N HIS A 25 5.64 12.92 7.69
CA HIS A 25 6.86 13.44 7.04
C HIS A 25 6.67 14.86 6.51
N ASN A 26 5.43 15.25 6.17
CA ASN A 26 5.13 16.49 5.45
C ASN A 26 4.63 17.66 6.32
N GLN A 27 4.52 17.51 7.64
CA GLN A 27 4.18 18.66 8.52
C GLN A 27 5.25 19.77 8.52
N LYS A 28 6.41 19.57 7.87
CA LYS A 28 7.45 20.60 7.75
C LYS A 28 7.41 21.38 6.45
N GLU A 29 6.67 20.96 5.43
CA GLU A 29 6.62 21.65 4.13
C GLU A 29 5.21 21.64 3.54
N ILE A 30 4.38 22.61 3.94
CA ILE A 30 3.23 23.01 3.12
C ILE A 30 3.71 24.15 2.22
N PRO A 31 3.96 23.90 0.92
CA PRO A 31 4.11 25.01 -0.01
C PRO A 31 2.72 25.61 -0.21
N ARG A 32 2.53 26.86 0.15
CA ARG A 32 1.42 27.68 -0.33
C ARG A 32 1.49 27.73 -1.86
N ALA A 33 0.78 26.89 -2.53
CA ALA A 33 0.58 26.96 -3.97
C ALA A 33 -0.82 27.51 -4.23
N ALA A 34 -0.90 28.80 -4.46
CA ALA A 34 -1.84 29.42 -5.39
C ALA A 34 -1.53 30.90 -5.47
N ALA A 35 -0.75 31.31 -6.42
CA ALA A 35 -0.78 32.69 -6.92
C ALA A 35 -0.51 32.67 -8.42
N ALA A 36 -1.57 33.01 -9.16
CA ALA A 36 -1.61 33.69 -10.44
C ALA A 36 -0.50 33.39 -11.48
N VAL A 37 -0.90 32.69 -12.53
CA VAL A 37 -0.23 32.69 -13.82
C VAL A 37 -0.29 34.11 -14.39
N THR A 38 0.83 34.83 -14.32
CA THR A 38 1.05 36.03 -15.12
C THR A 38 1.78 35.62 -16.38
N VAL A 39 1.11 35.80 -17.51
CA VAL A 39 1.70 35.60 -18.83
C VAL A 39 2.79 36.63 -19.04
N ALA A 40 4.03 36.23 -19.13
CA ALA A 40 5.15 37.08 -19.53
C ALA A 40 5.44 36.90 -21.02
N ALA A 41 5.64 38.02 -21.71
CA ALA A 41 5.92 38.14 -23.12
C ALA A 41 7.31 37.55 -23.53
N PRO A 42 7.53 37.21 -24.80
CA PRO A 42 8.71 36.51 -25.26
C PRO A 42 9.97 37.39 -25.26
N ALA A 43 11.06 36.84 -24.73
CA ALA A 43 12.39 37.46 -24.74
C ALA A 43 13.13 37.20 -26.06
N PRO A 44 14.06 38.12 -26.47
CA PRO A 44 14.77 38.06 -27.76
C PRO A 44 15.86 36.99 -27.81
N PRO A 45 16.36 36.65 -29.00
CA PRO A 45 17.26 35.50 -29.20
C PRO A 45 18.68 35.80 -28.68
N VAL A 46 19.24 34.84 -27.94
CA VAL A 46 20.61 34.84 -27.46
C VAL A 46 21.54 34.14 -28.46
N ARG A 47 22.64 34.78 -28.74
CA ARG A 47 23.72 34.47 -29.64
C ARG A 47 24.44 33.18 -29.24
N THR A 48 24.69 32.34 -30.21
CA THR A 48 25.45 31.09 -30.10
C THR A 48 26.93 31.43 -29.90
N GLU A 49 27.52 30.96 -28.80
CA GLU A 49 28.97 30.83 -28.65
C GLU A 49 29.35 29.35 -28.65
N GLU A 50 30.26 29.00 -29.58
CA GLU A 50 30.85 27.67 -29.71
C GLU A 50 31.64 27.32 -28.44
N ARG A 51 31.30 26.15 -27.84
CA ARG A 51 32.10 25.55 -26.77
C ARG A 51 32.65 24.19 -27.25
N LYS A 52 33.99 24.13 -27.20
CA LYS A 52 34.81 22.98 -27.60
C LYS A 52 34.38 21.65 -26.97
N GLU A 53 34.36 20.62 -27.78
CA GLU A 53 34.30 19.23 -27.38
C GLU A 53 35.37 18.88 -26.36
N HIS A 54 34.92 18.29 -25.26
CA HIS A 54 35.79 17.59 -24.33
C HIS A 54 35.30 16.13 -24.29
N ASP A 55 36.24 15.24 -24.34
CA ASP A 55 36.13 13.80 -24.55
C ASP A 55 35.28 13.11 -23.46
N ASP A 56 34.05 12.68 -23.82
CA ASP A 56 33.07 12.00 -22.95
C ASP A 56 33.05 10.47 -23.13
N GLY A 57 34.16 9.86 -23.50
CA GLY A 57 34.25 8.41 -23.73
C GLY A 57 33.96 7.55 -22.49
N GLU A 58 34.43 7.96 -21.32
CA GLU A 58 34.33 7.19 -20.08
C GLU A 58 32.90 7.18 -19.48
N SER A 59 32.18 8.31 -19.62
CA SER A 59 30.80 8.42 -19.11
C SER A 59 29.80 7.56 -19.89
N ARG A 60 30.04 7.33 -21.19
CA ARG A 60 29.19 6.46 -22.01
C ARG A 60 29.40 4.97 -21.71
N GLU A 61 30.60 4.56 -21.36
CA GLU A 61 30.89 3.16 -21.02
C GLU A 61 30.35 2.78 -19.65
N MET A 62 30.35 3.67 -18.67
CA MET A 62 29.69 3.43 -17.38
C MET A 62 28.16 3.40 -17.49
N ALA A 63 27.57 4.24 -18.32
CA ALA A 63 26.13 4.20 -18.58
C ALA A 63 25.70 2.91 -19.30
N ALA A 64 26.51 2.42 -20.23
CA ALA A 64 26.26 1.15 -20.93
C ALA A 64 26.34 -0.06 -19.98
N ARG A 65 27.31 -0.08 -19.06
CA ARG A 65 27.42 -1.14 -18.03
C ARG A 65 26.28 -1.11 -17.02
N ALA A 66 25.76 0.05 -16.67
CA ALA A 66 24.57 0.17 -15.81
C ALA A 66 23.30 -0.37 -16.49
N ILE A 67 23.15 -0.16 -17.80
CA ILE A 67 22.03 -0.68 -18.59
C ILE A 67 22.12 -2.21 -18.75
N GLU A 68 23.31 -2.77 -18.85
CA GLU A 68 23.53 -4.23 -18.98
C GLU A 68 23.30 -4.98 -17.66
N ALA A 69 23.61 -4.36 -16.52
CA ALA A 69 23.31 -4.91 -15.20
C ALA A 69 21.82 -4.97 -14.89
N THR A 70 21.02 -4.09 -15.51
CA THR A 70 19.54 -4.07 -15.36
C THR A 70 18.83 -5.08 -16.27
N LYS A 71 19.55 -5.71 -17.20
CA LYS A 71 19.04 -6.73 -18.14
C LYS A 71 19.10 -8.16 -17.63
N ARG A 72 19.36 -8.40 -16.34
CA ARG A 72 19.06 -9.72 -15.79
C ARG A 72 17.55 -9.91 -15.85
N PRO A 73 17.04 -10.90 -16.59
CA PRO A 73 15.62 -11.19 -16.59
C PRO A 73 15.25 -11.56 -15.14
N VAL A 74 14.47 -10.69 -14.51
CA VAL A 74 13.65 -11.10 -13.38
C VAL A 74 12.80 -12.23 -13.94
N ASP A 75 12.92 -13.39 -13.37
CA ASP A 75 12.27 -14.62 -13.84
C ASP A 75 10.75 -14.47 -13.65
N THR A 76 10.12 -13.73 -14.59
CA THR A 76 8.67 -13.47 -14.65
C THR A 76 7.86 -14.74 -14.91
N LYS A 77 8.54 -15.87 -15.15
CA LYS A 77 7.87 -17.17 -15.34
C LYS A 77 7.37 -17.82 -14.06
N LYS A 78 7.65 -17.26 -12.87
CA LYS A 78 7.17 -17.80 -11.59
C LYS A 78 6.02 -17.02 -10.95
N THR A 79 5.51 -15.98 -11.61
CA THR A 79 4.21 -15.42 -11.26
C THR A 79 3.12 -16.24 -11.97
N ALA A 80 3.13 -17.55 -11.73
CA ALA A 80 2.16 -18.47 -12.29
C ALA A 80 0.76 -18.05 -11.84
N ALA A 81 -0.14 -18.00 -12.81
CA ALA A 81 -1.56 -17.79 -12.65
C ALA A 81 -2.08 -18.50 -11.39
N VAL A 82 -2.61 -17.75 -10.43
CA VAL A 82 -3.41 -18.30 -9.35
C VAL A 82 -4.71 -18.75 -10.01
N ALA A 83 -4.82 -20.02 -10.30
CA ALA A 83 -6.04 -20.60 -10.85
C ALA A 83 -7.19 -20.35 -9.86
N ASP A 84 -8.36 -19.97 -10.34
CA ASP A 84 -9.57 -19.74 -9.53
C ASP A 84 -9.95 -20.93 -8.60
N ALA A 85 -9.49 -22.11 -8.88
CA ALA A 85 -9.76 -23.36 -8.12
C ALA A 85 -8.98 -23.50 -6.80
N GLY A 86 -8.43 -22.42 -6.24
CA GLY A 86 -7.68 -22.43 -4.99
C GLY A 86 -7.48 -21.05 -4.39
N SER A 87 -8.09 -20.03 -4.96
CA SER A 87 -8.02 -18.67 -4.43
C SER A 87 -8.82 -18.58 -3.12
N PRO A 88 -8.25 -18.03 -2.04
CA PRO A 88 -8.98 -17.78 -0.80
C PRO A 88 -9.98 -16.62 -0.92
N LEU A 89 -9.94 -15.84 -2.01
CA LEU A 89 -10.79 -14.66 -2.19
C LEU A 89 -12.18 -15.06 -2.67
N ARG A 90 -13.20 -14.51 -2.02
CA ARG A 90 -14.61 -14.68 -2.41
C ARG A 90 -15.29 -13.32 -2.48
N ALA A 91 -16.06 -13.08 -3.54
CA ALA A 91 -16.87 -11.87 -3.65
C ALA A 91 -17.88 -11.79 -2.51
N GLY A 92 -18.02 -10.62 -1.92
CA GLY A 92 -18.90 -10.36 -0.79
C GLY A 92 -18.23 -10.53 0.59
N GLU A 93 -17.05 -11.16 0.69
CA GLU A 93 -16.34 -11.27 1.98
C GLU A 93 -16.19 -9.90 2.63
N THR A 94 -16.50 -9.81 3.91
CA THR A 94 -16.35 -8.60 4.71
C THR A 94 -15.75 -8.96 6.06
N TRP A 95 -14.76 -8.17 6.50
CA TRP A 95 -14.11 -8.32 7.79
C TRP A 95 -14.12 -7.00 8.54
N GLN A 96 -14.45 -7.06 9.82
CA GLN A 96 -14.47 -5.92 10.73
C GLN A 96 -13.34 -6.08 11.73
N TYR A 97 -12.63 -4.99 12.01
CA TYR A 97 -11.49 -4.95 12.91
C TYR A 97 -11.61 -3.79 13.89
N SER A 98 -11.04 -3.98 15.07
CA SER A 98 -10.75 -2.92 16.03
C SER A 98 -9.26 -2.59 16.00
N ALA A 99 -8.93 -1.32 15.94
CA ALA A 99 -7.58 -0.83 16.11
C ALA A 99 -7.35 -0.42 17.57
N ILE A 100 -6.30 -0.96 18.16
CA ILE A 100 -5.88 -0.76 19.54
C ILE A 100 -4.47 -0.16 19.52
N VAL A 101 -4.19 0.83 20.35
CA VAL A 101 -2.87 1.44 20.45
C VAL A 101 -2.39 1.40 21.90
N SER A 102 -1.35 0.63 22.17
CA SER A 102 -0.81 0.41 23.51
C SER A 102 -1.90 -0.06 24.49
N MET A 103 -2.22 0.72 25.49
CA MET A 103 -3.27 0.41 26.49
C MET A 103 -4.62 1.08 26.17
N LEU A 104 -4.72 1.76 25.03
CA LEU A 104 -5.95 2.42 24.60
C LEU A 104 -6.78 1.45 23.77
N SER A 105 -7.91 1.01 24.29
CA SER A 105 -8.81 0.13 23.57
C SER A 105 -9.58 0.87 22.47
N SER A 106 -9.80 0.22 21.35
CA SER A 106 -10.67 0.65 20.25
C SER A 106 -10.56 2.14 19.87
N VAL A 107 -9.41 2.52 19.32
CA VAL A 107 -9.19 3.90 18.84
C VAL A 107 -9.84 4.14 17.48
N ALA A 108 -9.98 3.08 16.66
CA ALA A 108 -10.63 3.12 15.36
C ALA A 108 -11.19 1.74 14.99
N ASN A 109 -12.18 1.74 14.12
CA ASN A 109 -12.69 0.55 13.44
C ASN A 109 -12.27 0.56 11.98
N LEU A 110 -11.97 -0.65 11.46
CA LEU A 110 -11.69 -0.86 10.06
C LEU A 110 -12.64 -1.92 9.51
N ARG A 111 -13.04 -1.75 8.27
CA ARG A 111 -13.79 -2.75 7.52
C ARG A 111 -13.09 -2.99 6.20
N LEU A 112 -12.67 -4.23 5.97
CA LEU A 112 -12.14 -4.70 4.70
C LEU A 112 -13.22 -5.49 3.96
N LYS A 113 -13.28 -5.34 2.64
CA LYS A 113 -14.24 -6.04 1.80
C LYS A 113 -13.62 -6.46 0.48
N VAL A 114 -13.86 -7.71 0.08
CA VAL A 114 -13.71 -8.18 -1.29
C VAL A 114 -15.07 -7.95 -1.97
N ALA A 115 -15.26 -6.78 -2.60
CA ALA A 115 -16.58 -6.36 -3.04
C ALA A 115 -17.12 -7.26 -4.15
N GLU A 116 -16.38 -7.40 -5.24
CA GLU A 116 -16.78 -8.19 -6.41
C GLU A 116 -15.59 -8.52 -7.31
N LYS A 117 -15.81 -9.45 -8.24
CA LYS A 117 -14.94 -9.69 -9.39
C LYS A 117 -15.65 -9.15 -10.63
N ARG A 118 -15.03 -8.21 -11.34
CA ARG A 118 -15.63 -7.52 -12.48
C ARG A 118 -14.66 -7.30 -13.62
N ASN A 119 -15.18 -6.98 -14.80
CA ASN A 119 -14.33 -6.44 -15.85
C ASN A 119 -13.98 -4.98 -15.50
N PHE A 120 -12.70 -4.69 -15.44
CA PHE A 120 -12.17 -3.35 -15.24
C PHE A 120 -11.08 -3.07 -16.26
N LEU A 121 -11.27 -2.06 -17.10
CA LEU A 121 -10.35 -1.68 -18.18
C LEU A 121 -9.99 -2.85 -19.12
N GLY A 122 -10.97 -3.67 -19.48
CA GLY A 122 -10.81 -4.81 -20.37
C GLY A 122 -10.18 -6.05 -19.73
N LYS A 123 -9.93 -6.06 -18.41
CA LYS A 123 -9.38 -7.20 -17.66
C LYS A 123 -10.29 -7.61 -16.53
N ASN A 124 -10.25 -8.90 -16.17
CA ASN A 124 -10.89 -9.36 -14.94
C ASN A 124 -10.11 -8.83 -13.74
N ALA A 125 -10.79 -8.14 -12.85
CA ALA A 125 -10.22 -7.55 -11.66
C ALA A 125 -11.06 -7.83 -10.41
N TRP A 126 -10.40 -7.93 -9.27
CA TRP A 126 -11.02 -7.83 -7.96
C TRP A 126 -11.19 -6.37 -7.59
N HIS A 127 -12.38 -5.99 -7.17
CA HIS A 127 -12.65 -4.73 -6.49
C HIS A 127 -12.55 -4.97 -4.98
N LEU A 128 -11.54 -4.35 -4.37
CA LEU A 128 -11.23 -4.45 -2.95
C LEU A 128 -11.50 -3.10 -2.29
N GLN A 129 -12.07 -3.11 -1.10
CA GLN A 129 -12.41 -1.89 -0.37
C GLN A 129 -11.90 -1.94 1.06
N ALA A 130 -11.50 -0.79 1.58
CA ALA A 130 -11.25 -0.58 3.00
C ALA A 130 -11.94 0.70 3.48
N PHE A 131 -12.45 0.65 4.69
CA PHE A 131 -13.06 1.80 5.38
C PHE A 131 -12.43 1.91 6.74
N ALA A 132 -11.97 3.10 7.10
CA ALA A 132 -11.40 3.40 8.40
C ALA A 132 -12.19 4.52 9.07
N HIS A 133 -12.49 4.34 10.35
CA HIS A 133 -13.30 5.28 11.12
C HIS A 133 -12.77 5.36 12.55
N THR A 134 -12.48 6.55 13.06
CA THR A 134 -12.07 6.74 14.45
C THR A 134 -13.25 6.72 15.41
N GLU A 135 -13.06 6.08 16.56
CA GLU A 135 -14.05 5.92 17.61
C GLU A 135 -13.96 7.02 18.69
N ASN A 136 -15.07 7.28 19.37
CA ASN A 136 -15.07 8.15 20.56
C ASN A 136 -14.33 7.46 21.72
N PRO A 137 -13.56 8.21 22.55
CA PRO A 137 -13.41 9.67 22.54
C PRO A 137 -12.34 10.21 21.55
N PHE A 138 -11.60 9.33 20.86
CA PHE A 138 -10.48 9.73 19.99
C PHE A 138 -10.94 10.56 18.80
N ARG A 139 -12.15 10.31 18.30
CA ARG A 139 -12.77 11.09 17.22
C ARG A 139 -12.87 12.59 17.54
N MET A 140 -13.02 12.97 18.80
CA MET A 140 -13.04 14.37 19.22
C MET A 140 -11.71 15.08 19.01
N VAL A 141 -10.60 14.33 19.01
CA VAL A 141 -9.24 14.84 18.82
C VAL A 141 -8.78 14.65 17.39
N PHE A 142 -9.13 13.52 16.79
CA PHE A 142 -8.77 13.15 15.44
C PHE A 142 -9.92 12.39 14.75
N ALA A 143 -10.79 13.14 14.09
CA ALA A 143 -11.84 12.55 13.26
C ALA A 143 -11.24 12.07 11.94
N LEU A 144 -11.50 10.80 11.63
CA LEU A 144 -11.07 10.13 10.40
C LEU A 144 -12.23 9.28 9.89
N ASP A 145 -12.59 9.45 8.63
CA ASP A 145 -13.58 8.66 7.89
C ASP A 145 -13.03 8.44 6.47
N ASP A 146 -12.14 7.47 6.30
CA ASP A 146 -11.45 7.23 5.06
C ASP A 146 -12.00 6.01 4.35
N GLN A 147 -12.04 6.08 3.02
CA GLN A 147 -12.32 4.96 2.15
C GLN A 147 -11.20 4.78 1.13
N PHE A 148 -10.88 3.52 0.87
CA PHE A 148 -9.92 3.11 -0.14
C PHE A 148 -10.53 2.08 -1.05
N ASP A 149 -10.32 2.21 -2.35
CA ASP A 149 -10.75 1.27 -3.36
C ASP A 149 -9.55 0.82 -4.20
N SER A 150 -9.40 -0.48 -4.39
CA SER A 150 -8.38 -1.09 -5.23
C SER A 150 -9.02 -1.93 -6.31
N TYR A 151 -8.56 -1.76 -7.54
CA TYR A 151 -8.88 -2.63 -8.67
C TYR A 151 -7.62 -3.41 -9.01
N SER A 152 -7.60 -4.67 -8.60
CA SER A 152 -6.44 -5.56 -8.74
C SER A 152 -6.72 -6.66 -9.75
N ASP A 153 -5.76 -6.95 -10.63
CA ASP A 153 -5.85 -8.04 -11.62
C ASP A 153 -6.24 -9.36 -10.93
N ALA A 154 -7.24 -10.05 -11.46
CA ALA A 154 -7.84 -11.19 -10.78
C ALA A 154 -6.92 -12.41 -10.66
N ALA A 155 -5.91 -12.53 -11.51
CA ALA A 155 -4.98 -13.65 -11.51
C ALA A 155 -3.71 -13.37 -10.69
N THR A 156 -3.22 -12.13 -10.68
CA THR A 156 -1.92 -11.77 -10.12
C THR A 156 -2.00 -10.89 -8.89
N LEU A 157 -3.16 -10.26 -8.65
CA LEU A 157 -3.38 -9.23 -7.63
C LEU A 157 -2.45 -8.02 -7.76
N VAL A 158 -1.91 -7.81 -8.96
CA VAL A 158 -1.21 -6.58 -9.32
C VAL A 158 -2.23 -5.47 -9.47
N SER A 159 -1.98 -4.34 -8.84
CA SER A 159 -2.95 -3.24 -8.82
C SER A 159 -3.00 -2.51 -10.17
N MET A 160 -4.20 -2.26 -10.64
CA MET A 160 -4.49 -1.55 -11.88
C MET A 160 -4.87 -0.09 -11.58
N GLN A 161 -5.62 0.12 -10.51
CA GLN A 161 -6.03 1.45 -10.02
C GLN A 161 -6.17 1.40 -8.50
N TYR A 162 -5.80 2.48 -7.85
CA TYR A 162 -5.96 2.70 -6.42
C TYR A 162 -6.60 4.06 -6.18
N GLU A 163 -7.66 4.08 -5.39
CA GLU A 163 -8.44 5.27 -5.08
C GLU A 163 -8.39 5.52 -3.57
N MET A 164 -8.25 6.78 -3.20
CA MET A 164 -8.23 7.24 -1.82
C MET A 164 -9.24 8.37 -1.65
N HIS A 165 -10.19 8.18 -0.77
CA HIS A 165 -11.18 9.16 -0.36
C HIS A 165 -10.96 9.44 1.11
N LEU A 166 -10.17 10.46 1.40
CA LEU A 166 -9.75 10.80 2.75
C LEU A 166 -10.66 11.89 3.32
N ASN A 167 -11.12 11.71 4.53
CA ASN A 167 -11.87 12.71 5.29
C ASN A 167 -11.31 12.78 6.71
N GLU A 168 -10.31 13.61 6.88
CA GLU A 168 -9.58 13.77 8.13
C GLU A 168 -9.77 15.17 8.69
N LYS A 169 -10.25 15.27 9.94
CA LYS A 169 -10.48 16.55 10.63
C LYS A 169 -11.33 17.55 9.81
N GLY A 170 -12.27 17.04 9.01
CA GLY A 170 -13.13 17.83 8.14
C GLY A 170 -12.47 18.32 6.85
N GLN A 171 -11.26 17.86 6.54
CA GLN A 171 -10.63 18.07 5.24
C GLN A 171 -10.81 16.84 4.37
N THR A 172 -11.30 17.02 3.16
CA THR A 172 -11.50 15.93 2.19
C THR A 172 -10.45 15.99 1.10
N VAL A 173 -9.89 14.83 0.76
CA VAL A 173 -8.96 14.67 -0.35
C VAL A 173 -9.38 13.43 -1.14
N ASP A 174 -9.68 13.62 -2.43
CA ASP A 174 -9.95 12.53 -3.35
C ASP A 174 -8.75 12.36 -4.30
N SER A 175 -8.32 11.13 -4.49
CA SER A 175 -7.22 10.79 -5.39
C SER A 175 -7.52 9.49 -6.11
N VAL A 176 -7.47 9.50 -7.44
CA VAL A 176 -7.59 8.32 -8.30
C VAL A 176 -6.27 8.11 -9.02
N GLN A 177 -5.61 7.00 -8.76
CA GLN A 177 -4.27 6.72 -9.28
C GLN A 177 -4.26 5.46 -10.14
N ARG A 178 -3.96 5.63 -11.41
CA ARG A 178 -3.85 4.53 -12.37
C ARG A 178 -2.43 3.97 -12.35
N MET A 179 -2.32 2.68 -12.05
CA MET A 179 -1.05 1.97 -11.89
C MET A 179 -0.72 1.05 -13.08
N SER A 180 -1.68 0.78 -13.95
CA SER A 180 -1.45 -0.06 -15.12
C SER A 180 -0.88 0.76 -16.29
N PRO A 181 0.29 0.42 -16.84
CA PRO A 181 0.87 1.11 -18.00
C PRO A 181 0.10 0.87 -19.30
N ALA A 182 -0.80 -0.11 -19.35
CA ALA A 182 -1.42 -0.60 -20.58
C ALA A 182 -2.69 0.15 -21.01
N VAL A 183 -3.23 1.07 -20.20
CA VAL A 183 -4.50 1.72 -20.50
C VAL A 183 -4.30 3.21 -20.72
N ARG A 184 -4.08 3.58 -21.98
CA ARG A 184 -4.16 4.96 -22.50
C ARG A 184 -5.59 5.39 -22.85
N GLU A 185 -6.60 4.61 -22.47
CA GLU A 185 -7.98 5.04 -22.67
C GLU A 185 -8.31 6.19 -21.74
N ALA A 186 -9.15 7.10 -22.24
CA ALA A 186 -9.51 8.36 -21.61
C ALA A 186 -9.83 8.18 -20.12
N ALA A 187 -8.82 8.41 -19.29
CA ALA A 187 -9.01 8.49 -17.85
C ALA A 187 -9.78 9.77 -17.53
N PRO A 188 -10.61 9.80 -16.48
CA PRO A 188 -11.17 11.04 -15.96
C PRO A 188 -10.07 12.09 -15.80
N ALA A 189 -10.39 13.36 -16.00
CA ALA A 189 -9.41 14.46 -16.00
C ALA A 189 -8.55 14.52 -14.73
N ASP A 190 -9.09 14.02 -13.61
CA ASP A 190 -8.45 14.03 -12.29
C ASP A 190 -7.64 12.76 -11.98
N THR A 191 -7.50 11.82 -12.95
CA THR A 191 -6.75 10.57 -12.73
C THR A 191 -5.25 10.81 -12.86
N ILE A 192 -4.52 10.46 -11.82
CA ILE A 192 -3.05 10.53 -11.78
C ILE A 192 -2.48 9.21 -12.35
N ALA A 193 -1.62 9.31 -13.36
CA ALA A 193 -0.88 8.16 -13.86
C ALA A 193 0.34 7.90 -12.94
N ALA A 194 0.24 6.93 -12.05
CA ALA A 194 1.33 6.56 -11.17
C ALA A 194 2.41 5.79 -11.95
N ARG A 195 3.67 6.24 -11.84
CA ARG A 195 4.83 5.54 -12.40
C ARG A 195 5.32 4.49 -11.41
N VAL A 196 4.91 3.26 -11.60
CA VAL A 196 5.23 2.14 -10.72
C VAL A 196 6.00 1.04 -11.44
N LEU A 197 6.67 0.19 -10.68
CA LEU A 197 7.38 -0.99 -11.21
C LEU A 197 6.38 -2.07 -11.65
N PRO A 198 6.76 -2.94 -12.60
CA PRO A 198 5.95 -4.12 -12.93
C PRO A 198 5.70 -4.97 -11.68
N GLY A 199 4.47 -5.46 -11.52
CA GLY A 199 4.09 -6.27 -10.37
C GLY A 199 3.76 -5.49 -9.10
N THR A 200 3.73 -4.16 -9.16
CA THR A 200 3.37 -3.31 -8.01
C THR A 200 1.93 -3.56 -7.57
N ARG A 201 1.76 -3.62 -6.27
CA ARG A 201 0.46 -3.69 -5.59
C ARG A 201 0.22 -2.44 -4.77
N ASP A 202 -1.03 -2.10 -4.55
CA ASP A 202 -1.42 -1.21 -3.46
C ASP A 202 -1.54 -2.01 -2.14
N PRO A 203 -1.75 -1.37 -0.98
CA PRO A 203 -1.85 -2.07 0.31
C PRO A 203 -2.95 -3.12 0.36
N LEU A 204 -4.12 -2.87 -0.27
CA LEU A 204 -5.23 -3.84 -0.30
C LEU A 204 -4.90 -5.02 -1.20
N GLY A 205 -4.35 -4.78 -2.39
CA GLY A 205 -3.86 -5.81 -3.30
C GLY A 205 -2.75 -6.65 -2.67
N MET A 206 -1.82 -6.03 -1.92
CA MET A 206 -0.76 -6.73 -1.19
C MET A 206 -1.34 -7.64 -0.10
N MET A 207 -2.28 -7.15 0.71
CA MET A 207 -2.95 -7.96 1.74
C MET A 207 -3.61 -9.20 1.12
N GLN A 208 -4.33 -9.04 0.01
CA GLN A 208 -4.96 -10.17 -0.66
C GLN A 208 -3.93 -11.12 -1.29
N TYR A 209 -2.85 -10.59 -1.84
CA TYR A 209 -1.76 -11.41 -2.36
C TYR A 209 -1.15 -12.31 -1.29
N LEU A 210 -0.89 -11.79 -0.09
CA LEU A 210 -0.34 -12.57 1.03
C LEU A 210 -1.26 -13.71 1.45
N ARG A 211 -2.59 -13.57 1.30
CA ARG A 211 -3.56 -14.65 1.51
C ARG A 211 -3.43 -15.78 0.48
N THR A 212 -3.03 -15.48 -0.75
CA THR A 212 -2.88 -16.49 -1.81
C THR A 212 -1.58 -17.28 -1.75
N VAL A 213 -0.61 -16.82 -0.97
CA VAL A 213 0.69 -17.47 -0.86
C VAL A 213 0.56 -18.82 -0.14
N ASP A 214 1.13 -19.87 -0.72
CA ASP A 214 1.31 -21.14 -0.03
C ASP A 214 2.50 -21.06 0.94
N TRP A 215 2.23 -20.55 2.13
CA TRP A 215 3.24 -20.37 3.18
C TRP A 215 3.88 -21.67 3.65
N ALA A 216 3.31 -22.83 3.29
CA ALA A 216 3.95 -24.10 3.55
C ALA A 216 5.14 -24.39 2.63
N LYS A 217 5.08 -23.86 1.39
CA LYS A 217 6.11 -24.07 0.36
C LYS A 217 6.98 -22.85 0.10
N THR A 218 6.42 -21.65 0.32
CA THR A 218 7.06 -20.37 -0.03
C THR A 218 7.25 -19.54 1.25
N PRO A 219 8.40 -19.64 1.94
CA PRO A 219 8.61 -18.97 3.22
C PRO A 219 8.86 -17.46 3.11
N GLU A 220 9.13 -16.96 1.91
CA GLU A 220 9.41 -15.55 1.67
C GLU A 220 8.83 -15.12 0.31
N VAL A 221 8.23 -13.94 0.28
CA VAL A 221 7.81 -13.25 -0.94
C VAL A 221 8.18 -11.78 -0.87
N ARG A 222 8.37 -11.16 -2.04
CA ARG A 222 8.69 -9.74 -2.19
C ARG A 222 7.75 -9.11 -3.18
N SER A 223 7.39 -7.87 -2.94
CA SER A 223 6.53 -7.10 -3.86
C SER A 223 6.82 -5.61 -3.71
N PRO A 224 6.94 -4.88 -4.83
CA PRO A 224 6.83 -3.45 -4.78
C PRO A 224 5.39 -3.09 -4.36
N VAL A 225 5.25 -2.16 -3.41
CA VAL A 225 3.96 -1.67 -2.90
C VAL A 225 3.93 -0.16 -3.02
N TYR A 226 2.88 0.35 -3.66
CA TYR A 226 2.64 1.78 -3.82
C TYR A 226 1.45 2.20 -2.95
N ASP A 227 1.71 3.08 -1.99
CA ASP A 227 0.72 3.52 -0.99
C ASP A 227 -0.15 4.70 -1.44
N GLY A 228 0.00 5.13 -2.69
CA GLY A 228 -0.65 6.33 -3.23
C GLY A 228 0.30 7.53 -3.30
N HIS A 229 1.46 7.49 -2.63
CA HIS A 229 2.45 8.57 -2.60
C HIS A 229 3.86 8.06 -2.92
N LYS A 230 4.25 6.94 -2.33
CA LYS A 230 5.58 6.37 -2.46
C LYS A 230 5.53 4.90 -2.86
N LEU A 231 6.61 4.48 -3.51
CA LEU A 231 6.87 3.08 -3.83
C LEU A 231 7.83 2.51 -2.77
N TYR A 232 7.41 1.43 -2.14
CA TYR A 232 8.19 0.66 -1.17
C TYR A 232 8.51 -0.73 -1.73
N ASP A 233 9.59 -1.34 -1.27
CA ASP A 233 9.82 -2.77 -1.43
C ASP A 233 9.40 -3.48 -0.14
N VAL A 234 8.42 -4.38 -0.22
CA VAL A 234 7.90 -5.11 0.93
C VAL A 234 8.35 -6.56 0.86
N HIS A 235 9.10 -6.98 1.88
CA HIS A 235 9.51 -8.38 2.06
C HIS A 235 8.64 -9.01 3.14
N ALA A 236 7.87 -10.02 2.77
CA ALA A 236 7.05 -10.79 3.69
C ALA A 236 7.69 -12.14 3.94
N ARG A 237 8.01 -12.44 5.19
CA ARG A 237 8.72 -13.66 5.61
C ARG A 237 7.96 -14.42 6.67
N LEU A 238 7.77 -15.72 6.46
CA LEU A 238 7.18 -16.61 7.45
C LEU A 238 8.11 -16.78 8.64
N GLN A 239 7.63 -16.41 9.84
CA GLN A 239 8.36 -16.56 11.11
C GLN A 239 7.88 -17.77 11.92
N GLY A 240 6.61 -18.15 11.80
CA GLY A 240 6.04 -19.24 12.58
C GLY A 240 4.81 -19.85 11.93
N ARG A 241 4.48 -21.09 12.34
CA ARG A 241 3.31 -21.86 11.87
C ARG A 241 2.57 -22.45 13.05
N GLY A 242 1.22 -22.37 13.01
CA GLY A 242 0.36 -22.94 14.03
C GLY A 242 0.38 -22.17 15.36
N GLU A 243 0.89 -20.93 15.38
CA GLU A 243 0.83 -20.10 16.57
C GLU A 243 -0.63 -19.74 16.89
N PRO A 244 -1.13 -20.05 18.10
CA PRO A 244 -2.48 -19.69 18.49
C PRO A 244 -2.57 -18.18 18.74
N VAL A 245 -3.53 -17.54 18.09
CA VAL A 245 -3.85 -16.12 18.28
C VAL A 245 -5.30 -16.00 18.68
N THR A 246 -5.56 -15.32 19.80
CA THR A 246 -6.91 -15.02 20.27
C THR A 246 -7.23 -13.55 20.07
N VAL A 247 -8.32 -13.31 19.37
CA VAL A 247 -8.90 -11.99 19.07
C VAL A 247 -10.40 -12.03 19.37
N PRO A 248 -11.13 -10.92 19.36
CA PRO A 248 -12.58 -10.93 19.65
C PRO A 248 -13.41 -11.87 18.78
N ALA A 249 -12.98 -12.11 17.51
CA ALA A 249 -13.63 -13.07 16.62
C ALA A 249 -13.44 -14.54 17.02
N GLY A 250 -12.51 -14.84 17.95
CA GLY A 250 -12.22 -16.21 18.40
C GLY A 250 -10.73 -16.53 18.44
N SER A 251 -10.41 -17.81 18.55
CA SER A 251 -9.02 -18.32 18.57
C SER A 251 -8.70 -19.02 17.25
N PHE A 252 -7.55 -18.70 16.70
CA PHE A 252 -7.10 -19.18 15.39
C PHE A 252 -5.68 -19.71 15.48
N ASN A 253 -5.41 -20.84 14.83
CA ASN A 253 -4.05 -21.24 14.50
C ASN A 253 -3.59 -20.42 13.30
N THR A 254 -2.41 -19.81 13.34
CA THR A 254 -2.00 -18.82 12.35
C THR A 254 -0.64 -19.11 11.73
N PHE A 255 -0.41 -18.52 10.56
CA PHE A 255 0.92 -18.22 10.02
C PHE A 255 1.31 -16.83 10.52
N LYS A 256 2.46 -16.75 11.18
CA LYS A 256 3.07 -15.49 11.62
C LYS A 256 4.02 -15.01 10.54
N ILE A 257 3.73 -13.86 9.95
CA ILE A 257 4.44 -13.31 8.80
C ILE A 257 5.00 -11.95 9.19
N GLU A 258 6.31 -11.80 9.19
CA GLU A 258 6.98 -10.51 9.34
C GLU A 258 6.96 -9.76 8.02
N LEU A 259 6.64 -8.47 8.07
CA LEU A 259 6.66 -7.56 6.93
C LEU A 259 7.76 -6.52 7.13
N GLN A 260 8.83 -6.63 6.36
CA GLN A 260 9.85 -5.60 6.26
C GLN A 260 9.48 -4.63 5.14
N VAL A 261 9.42 -3.34 5.46
CA VAL A 261 9.14 -2.27 4.50
C VAL A 261 10.42 -1.48 4.25
N LEU A 262 10.85 -1.42 2.99
CA LEU A 262 12.05 -0.71 2.59
C LEU A 262 11.69 0.50 1.73
N ASP A 263 12.15 1.69 2.12
CA ASP A 263 12.11 2.91 1.33
C ASP A 263 13.48 3.13 0.68
N ASN A 264 13.56 3.09 -0.65
CA ASN A 264 14.82 3.18 -1.41
C ASN A 264 15.92 2.21 -0.90
N ALA A 265 15.55 0.94 -0.68
CA ALA A 265 16.39 -0.12 -0.15
C ALA A 265 16.87 0.08 1.30
N VAL A 266 16.37 1.08 2.01
CA VAL A 266 16.62 1.31 3.44
C VAL A 266 15.42 0.82 4.23
N GLU A 267 15.62 -0.11 5.15
CA GLU A 267 14.58 -0.62 6.01
C GLU A 267 14.02 0.48 6.92
N MET A 268 12.71 0.56 7.01
CA MET A 268 12.02 1.43 7.97
C MET A 268 12.17 0.87 9.38
N LYS A 269 13.26 1.23 10.06
CA LYS A 269 13.60 0.70 11.40
C LYS A 269 12.65 1.15 12.52
N ASP A 270 11.83 2.15 12.25
CA ASP A 270 10.93 2.75 13.24
C ASP A 270 9.62 1.98 13.42
N ALA A 271 9.37 0.93 12.62
CA ALA A 271 8.21 0.07 12.79
C ALA A 271 8.47 -1.33 12.28
N HIS A 272 8.10 -2.33 13.09
CA HIS A 272 8.06 -3.73 12.72
C HIS A 272 6.62 -4.17 12.56
N PHE A 273 6.30 -4.80 11.43
CA PHE A 273 4.95 -5.24 11.13
C PHE A 273 4.87 -6.75 11.14
N ILE A 274 3.86 -7.29 11.82
CA ILE A 274 3.61 -8.73 11.89
C ILE A 274 2.16 -8.99 11.52
N LEU A 275 1.97 -9.76 10.46
CA LEU A 275 0.66 -10.20 10.01
C LEU A 275 0.42 -11.65 10.43
N TYR A 276 -0.73 -11.91 11.05
CA TYR A 276 -1.18 -13.25 11.38
C TYR A 276 -2.34 -13.64 10.45
N LEU A 277 -2.10 -14.62 9.59
CA LEU A 277 -3.13 -15.22 8.72
C LEU A 277 -3.60 -16.54 9.31
N SER A 278 -4.91 -16.79 9.34
CA SER A 278 -5.41 -18.09 9.80
C SER A 278 -4.85 -19.23 8.94
N ASN A 279 -4.54 -20.35 9.59
CA ASN A 279 -4.10 -21.57 8.89
C ASN A 279 -5.31 -22.40 8.37
N THR A 280 -6.27 -21.71 7.75
CA THR A 280 -7.44 -22.27 7.07
C THR A 280 -7.36 -21.96 5.58
N GLU A 281 -8.23 -22.55 4.76
CA GLU A 281 -8.31 -22.23 3.34
C GLU A 281 -8.62 -20.75 3.08
N ALA A 282 -9.45 -20.13 3.93
CA ALA A 282 -9.80 -18.71 3.81
C ALA A 282 -8.63 -17.76 4.06
N ARG A 283 -7.57 -18.20 4.76
CA ARG A 283 -6.39 -17.35 5.08
C ARG A 283 -6.80 -15.98 5.62
N LEU A 284 -7.72 -15.97 6.59
CA LEU A 284 -8.23 -14.74 7.19
C LEU A 284 -7.11 -13.93 7.80
N PRO A 285 -7.00 -12.62 7.54
CA PRO A 285 -6.14 -11.73 8.31
C PRO A 285 -6.73 -11.59 9.74
N VAL A 286 -6.13 -12.29 10.71
CA VAL A 286 -6.66 -12.37 12.08
C VAL A 286 -6.18 -11.20 12.92
N LEU A 287 -4.91 -10.85 12.77
CA LEU A 287 -4.25 -9.80 13.53
C LEU A 287 -3.14 -9.18 12.70
N LEU A 288 -3.04 -7.86 12.76
CA LEU A 288 -1.88 -7.12 12.30
C LEU A 288 -1.31 -6.33 13.49
N GLU A 289 -0.03 -6.54 13.77
CA GLU A 289 0.70 -5.78 14.80
C GLU A 289 1.71 -4.85 14.13
N ALA A 290 1.78 -3.62 14.64
CA ALA A 290 2.83 -2.66 14.31
C ALA A 290 3.55 -2.28 15.62
N VAL A 291 4.79 -2.75 15.75
CA VAL A 291 5.64 -2.45 16.92
C VAL A 291 6.52 -1.26 16.58
N MET A 292 6.31 -0.17 17.28
CA MET A 292 7.04 1.10 17.14
C MET A 292 7.81 1.40 18.43
N PRO A 293 8.88 2.24 18.40
CA PRO A 293 9.68 2.55 19.59
C PRO A 293 8.91 3.12 20.77
N PHE A 294 7.73 3.68 20.53
CA PHE A 294 6.93 4.40 21.55
C PHE A 294 5.53 3.80 21.76
N ALA A 295 5.10 2.85 20.94
CA ALA A 295 3.77 2.24 21.04
C ALA A 295 3.70 0.95 20.24
N THR A 296 2.80 0.06 20.64
CA THR A 296 2.37 -1.07 19.81
C THR A 296 0.94 -0.80 19.35
N ALA A 297 0.70 -0.91 18.05
CA ALA A 297 -0.64 -0.88 17.49
C ALA A 297 -1.06 -2.28 17.05
N ARG A 298 -2.32 -2.64 17.28
CA ARG A 298 -2.91 -3.92 16.93
C ARG A 298 -4.21 -3.69 16.19
N VAL A 299 -4.40 -4.41 15.09
CA VAL A 299 -5.65 -4.45 14.34
C VAL A 299 -6.20 -5.85 14.48
N GLU A 300 -7.18 -6.02 15.33
CA GLU A 300 -7.75 -7.32 15.74
C GLU A 300 -9.06 -7.59 15.04
N LEU A 301 -9.21 -8.80 14.50
CA LEU A 301 -10.45 -9.24 13.86
C LEU A 301 -11.58 -9.31 14.89
N LEU A 302 -12.67 -8.56 14.63
CA LEU A 302 -13.91 -8.59 15.40
C LEU A 302 -14.91 -9.58 14.82
N LYS A 303 -15.03 -9.62 13.48
CA LYS A 303 -16.03 -10.40 12.76
C LYS A 303 -15.60 -10.66 11.32
N ALA A 304 -15.93 -11.84 10.81
CA ALA A 304 -15.82 -12.23 9.40
C ALA A 304 -17.18 -12.70 8.87
N GLU A 305 -17.60 -12.19 7.72
CA GLU A 305 -18.88 -12.49 7.06
C GLU A 305 -18.66 -12.91 5.60
#